data_d3e6606a2c2480e4ed8c6d91ce5ab308
#
_entry.id   d3e6606a2c2480e4ed8c6d91ce5ab308
#
_cell.length_a   1.000
_cell.length_b   1.000
_cell.length_c   1.000
_cell.angle_alpha   90.00
_cell.angle_beta   90.00
_cell.angle_gamma   90.00
#
_symmetry.space_group_name_H-M   'P 1'
#
loop_
_entity.id
_entity.type
_entity.pdbx_description
1 polymer ?
#
loop_
_entity_poly.entity_id
_entity_poly.type
_entity_poly.pdbx_seq_one_letter_code
_entity_poly.pdbx_strand_id
1 'polypeptide(L)'
;MKVNSDWNRERKVKFTIQDPCQIVRKGYGDAVAEDLRYVVKQVVGEENVIEMTPNKSNNYCCGGGGGFLQSGFQEERRAYGKFKFDQIIETGADYCITGCHNCHAQVHDIGHHYGGNYNTVHLWTLICLSLGILGPNEREYLGDDLKDVDVFHPETALF
;
A
#
# COMPACT_ATOMS: atom_id res chain seq x y z
N MET A 1 -16.98 -12.60 -9.50
CA MET A 1 -16.72 -11.21 -9.04
C MET A 1 -15.46 -10.73 -9.74
N LYS A 2 -15.49 -9.58 -10.38
CA LYS A 2 -14.35 -9.04 -11.14
C LYS A 2 -13.83 -7.78 -10.44
N VAL A 3 -12.51 -7.68 -10.28
CA VAL A 3 -11.85 -6.48 -9.77
C VAL A 3 -12.16 -5.30 -10.71
N ASN A 4 -12.46 -4.15 -10.14
CA ASN A 4 -12.85 -2.95 -10.88
C ASN A 4 -12.04 -1.74 -10.38
N SER A 5 -11.34 -1.08 -11.28
CA SER A 5 -10.58 0.16 -11.01
C SER A 5 -11.32 1.44 -11.43
N ASP A 6 -12.55 1.33 -11.95
CA ASP A 6 -13.30 2.48 -12.45
C ASP A 6 -13.58 3.52 -11.35
N TRP A 7 -13.62 3.08 -10.09
CA TRP A 7 -13.78 3.96 -8.94
C TRP A 7 -12.68 5.04 -8.83
N ASN A 8 -11.48 4.77 -9.35
CA ASN A 8 -10.35 5.70 -9.31
C ASN A 8 -10.16 6.49 -10.63
N ARG A 9 -10.93 6.22 -11.67
CA ARG A 9 -10.79 6.87 -12.97
C ARG A 9 -10.95 8.39 -12.90
N GLU A 10 -11.94 8.87 -12.15
CA GLU A 10 -12.21 10.30 -11.96
C GLU A 10 -11.45 10.90 -10.79
N ARG A 11 -11.25 10.13 -9.74
CA ARG A 11 -10.55 10.54 -8.51
C ARG A 11 -9.06 10.76 -8.75
N LYS A 12 -8.43 9.93 -9.60
CA LYS A 12 -7.01 10.00 -9.97
C LYS A 12 -6.06 9.96 -8.78
N VAL A 13 -6.47 9.31 -7.69
CA VAL A 13 -5.64 9.07 -6.51
C VAL A 13 -4.42 8.27 -6.92
N LYS A 14 -3.24 8.70 -6.53
CA LYS A 14 -1.95 8.11 -6.91
C LYS A 14 -1.43 7.17 -5.84
N PHE A 15 -0.88 6.06 -6.29
CA PHE A 15 -0.41 4.98 -5.43
C PHE A 15 1.03 4.62 -5.75
N THR A 16 1.80 4.35 -4.71
CA THR A 16 3.12 3.71 -4.83
C THR A 16 3.14 2.39 -4.09
N ILE A 17 4.08 1.50 -4.42
CA ILE A 17 4.09 0.12 -3.92
C ILE A 17 5.33 -0.11 -3.07
N GLN A 18 5.14 -0.49 -1.81
CA GLN A 18 6.20 -1.02 -0.96
C GLN A 18 6.37 -2.52 -1.23
N ASP A 19 7.46 -2.89 -1.86
CA ASP A 19 7.84 -4.29 -2.07
C ASP A 19 8.27 -4.94 -0.75
N PRO A 20 7.56 -5.96 -0.22
CA PRO A 20 7.90 -6.58 1.06
C PRO A 20 9.20 -7.37 0.94
N CYS A 21 10.24 -6.99 1.69
CA CYS A 21 11.56 -7.59 1.56
C CYS A 21 11.61 -9.11 1.84
N GLN A 22 10.75 -9.63 2.71
CA GLN A 22 10.69 -11.07 2.99
C GLN A 22 10.08 -11.86 1.83
N ILE A 23 9.10 -11.27 1.13
CA ILE A 23 8.42 -11.90 0.00
C ILE A 23 9.24 -11.73 -1.28
N VAL A 24 9.69 -10.50 -1.56
CA VAL A 24 10.37 -10.16 -2.80
C VAL A 24 11.85 -10.53 -2.72
N ARG A 25 12.65 -9.79 -1.94
CA ARG A 25 14.13 -9.96 -1.93
C ARG A 25 14.58 -11.31 -1.42
N LYS A 26 13.96 -11.82 -0.34
CA LYS A 26 14.39 -13.08 0.30
C LYS A 26 13.59 -14.30 -0.16
N GLY A 27 12.41 -14.11 -0.71
CA GLY A 27 11.52 -15.19 -1.12
C GLY A 27 11.56 -15.47 -2.61
N TYR A 28 10.74 -14.79 -3.37
CA TYR A 28 10.39 -15.16 -4.74
C TYR A 28 10.99 -14.23 -5.82
N GLY A 29 11.78 -13.22 -5.44
CA GLY A 29 12.45 -12.32 -6.37
C GLY A 29 11.51 -11.36 -7.10
N ASP A 30 11.97 -10.87 -8.24
CA ASP A 30 11.24 -9.86 -9.02
C ASP A 30 9.95 -10.38 -9.65
N ALA A 31 9.83 -11.70 -9.85
CA ALA A 31 8.61 -12.29 -10.42
C ALA A 31 7.37 -11.98 -9.55
N VAL A 32 7.46 -12.21 -8.24
CA VAL A 32 6.33 -11.89 -7.33
C VAL A 32 6.12 -10.38 -7.20
N ALA A 33 7.15 -9.57 -7.37
CA ALA A 33 7.00 -8.11 -7.38
C ALA A 33 6.20 -7.65 -8.62
N GLU A 34 6.37 -8.30 -9.77
CA GLU A 34 5.55 -8.06 -10.95
C GLU A 34 4.10 -8.53 -10.76
N ASP A 35 3.89 -9.67 -10.10
CA ASP A 35 2.54 -10.15 -9.75
C ASP A 35 1.82 -9.14 -8.84
N LEU A 36 2.52 -8.58 -7.85
CA LEU A 36 1.97 -7.52 -6.99
C LEU A 36 1.57 -6.29 -7.82
N ARG A 37 2.40 -5.87 -8.76
CA ARG A 37 2.12 -4.75 -9.67
C ARG A 37 0.92 -5.05 -10.56
N TYR A 38 0.87 -6.24 -11.11
CA TYR A 38 -0.29 -6.68 -11.92
C TYR A 38 -1.59 -6.54 -11.13
N VAL A 39 -1.64 -7.05 -9.89
CA VAL A 39 -2.82 -6.95 -9.04
C VAL A 39 -3.15 -5.48 -8.73
N VAL A 40 -2.17 -4.69 -8.30
CA VAL A 40 -2.37 -3.28 -7.97
C VAL A 40 -2.93 -2.51 -9.17
N LYS A 41 -2.38 -2.68 -10.36
CA LYS A 41 -2.84 -2.02 -11.59
C LYS A 41 -4.30 -2.38 -11.92
N GLN A 42 -4.74 -3.61 -11.65
CA GLN A 42 -6.13 -4.00 -11.83
C GLN A 42 -7.06 -3.34 -10.80
N VAL A 43 -6.54 -3.05 -9.60
CA VAL A 43 -7.33 -2.50 -8.48
C VAL A 43 -7.47 -0.98 -8.57
N VAL A 44 -6.40 -0.25 -8.90
CA VAL A 44 -6.35 1.21 -8.84
C VAL A 44 -6.26 1.90 -10.21
N GLY A 45 -6.04 1.15 -11.28
CA GLY A 45 -5.72 1.66 -12.62
C GLY A 45 -4.21 1.83 -12.82
N GLU A 46 -3.69 1.38 -13.97
CA GLU A 46 -2.25 1.42 -14.27
C GLU A 46 -1.67 2.83 -14.25
N GLU A 47 -2.42 3.79 -14.77
CA GLU A 47 -2.06 5.21 -14.85
C GLU A 47 -1.93 5.89 -13.49
N ASN A 48 -2.41 5.23 -12.43
CA ASN A 48 -2.39 5.75 -11.07
C ASN A 48 -1.27 5.15 -10.22
N VAL A 49 -0.42 4.30 -10.79
CA VAL A 49 0.71 3.69 -10.07
C VAL A 49 2.00 4.44 -10.38
N ILE A 50 2.68 4.90 -9.33
CA ILE A 50 3.98 5.57 -9.40
C ILE A 50 5.02 4.67 -8.75
N GLU A 51 6.05 4.29 -9.50
CA GLU A 51 7.11 3.40 -8.99
C GLU A 51 8.10 4.14 -8.10
N MET A 52 8.52 3.50 -7.03
CA MET A 52 9.69 3.91 -6.26
C MET A 52 10.98 3.57 -7.00
N THR A 53 12.06 4.31 -6.72
CA THR A 53 13.40 3.99 -7.20
C THR A 53 14.38 3.99 -6.03
N PRO A 54 15.13 2.90 -5.78
CA PRO A 54 15.01 1.56 -6.38
C PRO A 54 13.74 0.81 -5.94
N ASN A 55 13.36 -0.23 -6.69
CA ASN A 55 12.17 -1.04 -6.41
C ASN A 55 12.47 -2.54 -6.45
N LYS A 56 11.45 -3.37 -6.30
CA LYS A 56 11.50 -4.84 -6.36
C LYS A 56 12.56 -5.40 -5.41
N SER A 57 13.44 -6.28 -5.87
CA SER A 57 14.50 -6.88 -5.04
C SER A 57 15.54 -5.87 -4.54
N ASN A 58 15.68 -4.72 -5.21
CA ASN A 58 16.59 -3.64 -4.81
C ASN A 58 15.93 -2.60 -3.89
N ASN A 59 14.64 -2.75 -3.62
CA ASN A 59 13.86 -1.84 -2.80
C ASN A 59 14.46 -1.63 -1.40
N TYR A 60 14.33 -0.43 -0.85
CA TYR A 60 14.71 -0.16 0.54
C TYR A 60 13.77 -0.86 1.50
N CYS A 61 14.33 -1.43 2.57
CA CYS A 61 13.55 -2.01 3.66
C CYS A 61 12.79 -0.92 4.42
N CYS A 62 11.56 -1.20 4.81
CA CYS A 62 10.78 -0.28 5.66
C CYS A 62 11.33 -0.18 7.10
N GLY A 63 12.13 -1.15 7.55
CA GLY A 63 12.67 -1.22 8.90
C GLY A 63 11.78 -1.94 9.93
N GLY A 64 10.56 -2.35 9.58
CA GLY A 64 9.60 -2.94 10.53
C GLY A 64 9.70 -4.45 10.76
N GLY A 65 10.60 -5.15 10.04
CA GLY A 65 10.69 -6.60 10.08
C GLY A 65 11.48 -7.17 11.27
N GLY A 66 11.50 -8.51 11.36
CA GLY A 66 12.34 -9.23 12.32
C GLY A 66 12.03 -8.97 13.80
N GLY A 67 10.81 -8.61 14.15
CA GLY A 67 10.42 -8.27 15.52
C GLY A 67 10.79 -6.85 15.95
N PHE A 68 11.39 -6.05 15.08
CA PHE A 68 11.83 -4.69 15.41
C PHE A 68 10.65 -3.78 15.79
N LEU A 69 9.46 -3.98 15.18
CA LEU A 69 8.23 -3.28 15.56
C LEU A 69 7.81 -3.49 17.02
N GLN A 70 8.07 -4.68 17.57
CA GLN A 70 7.71 -5.05 18.94
C GLN A 70 8.86 -4.82 19.93
N SER A 71 10.01 -4.33 19.46
CA SER A 71 11.17 -4.04 20.30
C SER A 71 11.06 -2.66 20.97
N GLY A 72 11.87 -2.43 22.01
CA GLY A 72 12.01 -1.11 22.65
C GLY A 72 12.83 -0.10 21.84
N PHE A 73 13.33 -0.46 20.65
CA PHE A 73 14.21 0.36 19.82
C PHE A 73 13.42 1.19 18.79
N GLN A 74 12.46 1.96 19.24
CA GLN A 74 11.56 2.71 18.36
C GLN A 74 12.29 3.80 17.56
N GLU A 75 13.21 4.53 18.19
CA GLU A 75 13.92 5.63 17.54
C GLU A 75 14.89 5.10 16.47
N GLU A 76 15.62 4.02 16.78
CA GLU A 76 16.52 3.38 15.82
C GLU A 76 15.74 2.79 14.64
N ARG A 77 14.57 2.21 14.91
CA ARG A 77 13.67 1.68 13.90
C ARG A 77 13.18 2.79 12.95
N ARG A 78 12.78 3.94 13.50
CA ARG A 78 12.36 5.10 12.73
C ARG A 78 13.52 5.66 11.91
N ALA A 79 14.68 5.86 12.54
CA ALA A 79 15.89 6.32 11.84
C ALA A 79 16.25 5.39 10.66
N TYR A 80 16.17 4.07 10.87
CA TYR A 80 16.38 3.10 9.81
C TYR A 80 15.33 3.18 8.69
N GLY A 81 14.08 3.45 9.05
CA GLY A 81 12.96 3.64 8.12
C GLY A 81 13.01 4.93 7.32
N LYS A 82 13.88 5.89 7.68
CA LYS A 82 13.96 7.21 7.03
C LYS A 82 14.20 7.11 5.52
N PHE A 83 15.08 6.20 5.08
CA PHE A 83 15.32 5.96 3.66
C PHE A 83 14.06 5.57 2.89
N LYS A 84 13.21 4.74 3.52
CA LYS A 84 11.92 4.36 2.94
C LYS A 84 10.94 5.52 2.92
N PHE A 85 10.89 6.31 3.98
CA PHE A 85 10.09 7.52 4.05
C PHE A 85 10.44 8.47 2.90
N ASP A 86 11.73 8.79 2.72
CA ASP A 86 12.19 9.69 1.66
C ASP A 86 11.81 9.15 0.27
N GLN A 87 11.99 7.84 0.06
CA GLN A 87 11.63 7.18 -1.19
C GLN A 87 10.13 7.29 -1.50
N ILE A 88 9.26 7.19 -0.49
CA ILE A 88 7.81 7.37 -0.68
C ILE A 88 7.50 8.83 -1.02
N ILE A 89 8.06 9.79 -0.28
CA ILE A 89 7.85 11.22 -0.53
C ILE A 89 8.28 11.62 -1.94
N GLU A 90 9.40 11.10 -2.43
CA GLU A 90 9.90 11.37 -3.79
C GLU A 90 8.92 10.95 -4.90
N THR A 91 8.04 9.98 -4.64
CA THR A 91 7.02 9.58 -5.63
C THR A 91 5.91 10.61 -5.79
N GLY A 92 5.64 11.40 -4.76
CA GLY A 92 4.48 12.29 -4.73
C GLY A 92 3.13 11.55 -4.71
N ALA A 93 3.11 10.25 -4.41
CA ALA A 93 1.89 9.46 -4.35
C ALA A 93 1.05 9.81 -3.11
N ASP A 94 -0.27 9.75 -3.23
CA ASP A 94 -1.22 9.98 -2.14
C ASP A 94 -1.24 8.79 -1.16
N TYR A 95 -0.95 7.58 -1.66
CA TYR A 95 -0.96 6.35 -0.87
C TYR A 95 0.25 5.48 -1.12
N CYS A 96 0.81 4.91 -0.04
CA CYS A 96 1.75 3.79 -0.11
C CYS A 96 1.01 2.48 0.14
N ILE A 97 0.93 1.63 -0.88
CA ILE A 97 0.36 0.28 -0.79
C ILE A 97 1.38 -0.67 -0.17
N THR A 98 0.94 -1.45 0.80
CA THR A 98 1.77 -2.47 1.45
C THR A 98 1.12 -3.84 1.35
N GLY A 99 1.88 -4.85 0.94
CA GLY A 99 1.46 -6.26 0.91
C GLY A 99 1.90 -7.07 2.15
N CYS A 100 2.37 -6.40 3.19
CA CYS A 100 2.91 -7.01 4.41
C CYS A 100 2.46 -6.22 5.63
N HIS A 101 1.92 -6.91 6.63
CA HIS A 101 1.40 -6.26 7.84
C HIS A 101 2.46 -5.43 8.59
N ASN A 102 3.66 -5.97 8.76
CA ASN A 102 4.75 -5.23 9.41
C ASN A 102 5.18 -4.00 8.58
N CYS A 103 5.19 -4.10 7.24
CA CYS A 103 5.46 -2.94 6.40
C CYS A 103 4.34 -1.90 6.54
N HIS A 104 3.08 -2.32 6.63
CA HIS A 104 1.95 -1.41 6.82
C HIS A 104 2.12 -0.58 8.09
N ALA A 105 2.30 -1.23 9.25
CA ALA A 105 2.47 -0.55 10.52
C ALA A 105 3.71 0.37 10.52
N GLN A 106 4.82 -0.09 9.95
CA GLN A 106 6.05 0.69 9.91
C GLN A 106 5.96 1.91 8.98
N VAL A 107 5.42 1.75 7.78
CA VAL A 107 5.26 2.84 6.82
C VAL A 107 4.29 3.90 7.35
N HIS A 108 3.24 3.47 8.03
CA HIS A 108 2.31 4.36 8.72
C HIS A 108 3.03 5.16 9.84
N ASP A 109 3.77 4.47 10.72
CA ASP A 109 4.49 5.11 11.83
C ASP A 109 5.53 6.14 11.35
N ILE A 110 6.35 5.81 10.35
CA ILE A 110 7.34 6.76 9.81
C ILE A 110 6.68 7.92 9.06
N GLY A 111 5.53 7.69 8.41
CA GLY A 111 4.71 8.75 7.81
C GLY A 111 4.31 9.79 8.84
N HIS A 112 3.73 9.36 9.95
CA HIS A 112 3.36 10.24 11.05
C HIS A 112 4.57 10.89 11.72
N HIS A 113 5.62 10.12 12.01
CA HIS A 113 6.80 10.63 12.72
C HIS A 113 7.54 11.73 11.95
N TYR A 114 7.66 11.58 10.64
CA TYR A 114 8.36 12.54 9.78
C TYR A 114 7.45 13.57 9.09
N GLY A 115 6.15 13.58 9.39
CA GLY A 115 5.21 14.53 8.82
C GLY A 115 4.98 14.34 7.32
N GLY A 116 4.90 13.10 6.87
CA GLY A 116 4.59 12.76 5.48
C GLY A 116 3.17 13.15 5.09
N ASN A 117 2.99 13.46 3.81
CA ASN A 117 1.72 13.83 3.20
C ASN A 117 1.08 12.67 2.43
N TYR A 118 1.40 11.44 2.77
CA TYR A 118 0.81 10.23 2.18
C TYR A 118 0.06 9.40 3.22
N ASN A 119 -0.92 8.65 2.78
CA ASN A 119 -1.60 7.63 3.56
C ASN A 119 -0.99 6.24 3.30
N THR A 120 -1.17 5.33 4.24
CA THR A 120 -0.75 3.93 4.08
C THR A 120 -1.98 3.05 3.97
N VAL A 121 -2.02 2.17 2.97
CA VAL A 121 -3.13 1.23 2.79
C VAL A 121 -2.61 -0.18 2.56
N HIS A 122 -3.30 -1.17 3.14
CA HIS A 122 -2.96 -2.57 2.88
C HIS A 122 -3.57 -3.02 1.54
N LEU A 123 -2.81 -3.81 0.77
CA LEU A 123 -3.27 -4.31 -0.53
C LEU A 123 -4.62 -5.02 -0.45
N TRP A 124 -4.85 -5.81 0.60
CA TRP A 124 -6.12 -6.52 0.81
C TRP A 124 -7.31 -5.58 0.97
N THR A 125 -7.13 -4.45 1.65
CA THR A 125 -8.17 -3.43 1.80
C THR A 125 -8.58 -2.87 0.45
N LEU A 126 -7.62 -2.55 -0.42
CA LEU A 126 -7.90 -2.08 -1.78
C LEU A 126 -8.56 -3.14 -2.66
N ILE A 127 -8.14 -4.40 -2.54
CA ILE A 127 -8.79 -5.52 -3.25
C ILE A 127 -10.25 -5.64 -2.82
N CYS A 128 -10.52 -5.63 -1.50
CA CYS A 128 -11.89 -5.68 -0.98
C CYS A 128 -12.72 -4.47 -1.42
N LEU A 129 -12.12 -3.27 -1.45
CA LEU A 129 -12.76 -2.07 -1.97
C LEU A 129 -13.17 -2.25 -3.43
N SER A 130 -12.23 -2.66 -4.29
CA SER A 130 -12.47 -2.84 -5.73
C SER A 130 -13.44 -3.98 -6.06
N LEU A 131 -13.63 -4.91 -5.13
CA LEU A 131 -14.62 -5.98 -5.22
C LEU A 131 -15.98 -5.59 -4.64
N GLY A 132 -16.12 -4.40 -4.05
CA GLY A 132 -17.36 -3.94 -3.42
C GLY A 132 -17.75 -4.71 -2.16
N ILE A 133 -16.78 -5.36 -1.48
CA ILE A 133 -17.02 -6.17 -0.27
C ILE A 133 -16.39 -5.59 0.99
N LEU A 134 -15.82 -4.38 0.91
CA LEU A 134 -15.24 -3.72 2.06
C LEU A 134 -16.34 -3.29 3.04
N GLY A 135 -16.26 -3.77 4.27
CA GLY A 135 -17.21 -3.45 5.31
C GLY A 135 -17.13 -1.99 5.80
N PRO A 136 -18.14 -1.50 6.50
CA PRO A 136 -18.17 -0.12 6.98
C PRO A 136 -17.06 0.19 7.98
N ASN A 137 -16.71 -0.73 8.86
CA ASN A 137 -15.68 -0.53 9.86
C ASN A 137 -14.27 -0.48 9.24
N GLU A 138 -14.03 -1.25 8.20
CA GLU A 138 -12.75 -1.27 7.49
C GLU A 138 -12.51 0.02 6.68
N ARG A 139 -13.58 0.73 6.31
CA ARG A 139 -13.48 2.03 5.64
C ARG A 139 -12.88 3.12 6.52
N GLU A 140 -12.96 3.00 7.84
CA GLU A 140 -12.36 3.95 8.78
C GLU A 140 -10.83 4.01 8.69
N TYR A 141 -10.21 2.95 8.15
CA TYR A 141 -8.75 2.89 7.92
C TYR A 141 -8.31 3.49 6.59
N LEU A 142 -9.24 3.97 5.77
CA LEU A 142 -8.95 4.70 4.54
C LEU A 142 -8.84 6.20 4.82
N GLY A 143 -8.10 6.92 3.98
CA GLY A 143 -8.14 8.38 3.97
C GLY A 143 -9.49 8.92 3.53
N ASP A 144 -9.75 10.18 3.81
CA ASP A 144 -11.05 10.82 3.55
C ASP A 144 -11.44 10.80 2.06
N ASP A 145 -10.47 10.73 1.18
CA ASP A 145 -10.62 10.63 -0.27
C ASP A 145 -11.06 9.25 -0.78
N LEU A 146 -10.96 8.21 0.06
CA LEU A 146 -11.35 6.83 -0.28
C LEU A 146 -12.51 6.29 0.57
N LYS A 147 -12.88 6.95 1.65
CA LYS A 147 -13.93 6.46 2.57
C LYS A 147 -15.31 6.36 1.93
N ASP A 148 -15.60 7.25 0.99
CA ASP A 148 -16.88 7.34 0.28
C ASP A 148 -16.92 6.56 -1.03
N VAL A 149 -15.83 5.84 -1.38
CA VAL A 149 -15.78 5.01 -2.57
C VAL A 149 -16.75 3.84 -2.41
N ASP A 150 -17.73 3.77 -3.30
CA ASP A 150 -18.67 2.66 -3.38
C ASP A 150 -18.52 1.99 -4.74
N VAL A 151 -18.19 0.69 -4.71
CA VAL A 151 -18.05 -0.11 -5.92
C VAL A 151 -19.24 -1.07 -5.97
N PHE A 152 -20.18 -0.75 -6.86
CA PHE A 152 -21.35 -1.58 -7.07
C PHE A 152 -21.08 -2.69 -8.08
N HIS A 153 -21.36 -3.93 -7.67
CA HIS A 153 -21.37 -5.10 -8.53
C HIS A 153 -22.80 -5.63 -8.64
N PRO A 154 -23.47 -5.48 -9.81
CA PRO A 154 -24.85 -5.94 -9.98
C PRO A 154 -25.04 -7.45 -9.73
N GLU A 155 -24.00 -8.23 -9.91
CA GLU A 155 -23.97 -9.68 -9.67
C GLU A 155 -23.94 -10.05 -8.17
N THR A 156 -23.65 -9.11 -7.27
CA THR A 156 -23.63 -9.33 -5.80
C THR A 156 -24.84 -8.73 -5.10
N ALA A 157 -25.68 -7.99 -5.80
CA ALA A 157 -26.88 -7.35 -5.26
C ALA A 157 -28.04 -8.32 -4.96
N LEU A 158 -27.80 -9.62 -5.06
CA LEU A 158 -28.82 -10.68 -4.83
C LEU A 158 -28.64 -11.39 -3.48
N PHE A 159 -27.83 -10.86 -2.55
CA PHE A 159 -27.68 -11.42 -1.22
C PHE A 159 -27.98 -10.39 -0.13
#